data_a4c62ed0088f73c1ceb6d6b1a5627d20
#
_entry.id   a4c62ed0088f73c1ceb6d6b1a5627d20
#
_cell.length_a   1.000
_cell.length_b   1.000
_cell.length_c   1.000
_cell.angle_alpha   90.00
_cell.angle_beta   90.00
_cell.angle_gamma   90.00
#
_symmetry.space_group_name_H-M   'P 1'
#
loop_
_entity.id
_entity.type
_entity.pdbx_description
1 polymer ?
#
loop_
_entity_poly.entity_id
_entity_poly.type
_entity_poly.pdbx_seq_one_letter_code
_entity_poly.pdbx_strand_id
1 'polypeptide(L)'
;MPSKVLIIGAGPSGTACAATLHRLGHEVVVVDKATFPRDKCCGDGLTTNALRILEGLNFDPSRVADWQTCSDVEMRSFSGRKIDLPLPSIGGQFAAIAPRAQLDHALVEHCRDMGITIHEGCAFESITHHDTNGISVRVENLGELTVDYVVAADGMWSPVRKSLGLSTQGYLGEWHAFRQYIGNVHGSANEKLHIWFEKDLLPGYAWSFPLPDNRVNFGFGILRTSDRSTRYMNDLWRDLLTRPHITAVLGEHFVPEDRHTAWPIPARIHDAVRSSGRVLFIGDAVCATDTLTGEGIGQALETGIAAGEAIHECNTAADVRDTYSHKIDSLLLADHRMSSVLSRMLTYPVVARMVLALVDTNNWTRKNFVRWMFEDEARAVVFTPRRWHRQFLARPGAYSAK
;
A
#
# COMPACT_ATOMS: atom_id res chain seq x y z
N MET A 1 9.15 -23.88 18.56
CA MET A 1 8.12 -23.81 19.63
C MET A 1 7.22 -22.64 19.35
N PRO A 2 5.93 -22.66 19.75
CA PRO A 2 5.07 -21.49 19.62
C PRO A 2 5.70 -20.28 20.32
N SER A 3 5.78 -19.15 19.63
CA SER A 3 6.20 -17.88 20.21
C SER A 3 4.98 -17.04 20.55
N LYS A 4 5.09 -16.21 21.57
CA LYS A 4 4.11 -15.16 21.89
C LYS A 4 4.51 -13.87 21.21
N VAL A 5 3.63 -13.35 20.35
CA VAL A 5 3.93 -12.17 19.50
C VAL A 5 2.90 -11.08 19.74
N LEU A 6 3.38 -9.87 20.05
CA LEU A 6 2.57 -8.66 20.10
C LEU A 6 2.73 -7.90 18.78
N ILE A 7 1.61 -7.62 18.11
CA ILE A 7 1.57 -6.80 16.90
C ILE A 7 0.97 -5.45 17.26
N ILE A 8 1.67 -4.37 16.93
CA ILE A 8 1.24 -2.99 17.21
C ILE A 8 0.79 -2.35 15.91
N GLY A 9 -0.52 -2.22 15.75
CA GLY A 9 -1.22 -1.74 14.56
C GLY A 9 -2.00 -2.85 13.84
N ALA A 10 -3.29 -2.64 13.63
CA ALA A 10 -4.23 -3.56 12.97
C ALA A 10 -4.58 -3.15 11.53
N GLY A 11 -3.69 -2.42 10.85
CA GLY A 11 -3.79 -2.16 9.40
C GLY A 11 -3.41 -3.40 8.57
N PRO A 12 -3.36 -3.30 7.23
CA PRO A 12 -3.09 -4.43 6.35
C PRO A 12 -1.82 -5.24 6.68
N SER A 13 -0.73 -4.56 7.06
CA SER A 13 0.49 -5.27 7.44
C SER A 13 0.36 -6.07 8.75
N GLY A 14 -0.28 -5.46 9.76
CA GLY A 14 -0.48 -6.10 11.06
C GLY A 14 -1.43 -7.27 10.99
N THR A 15 -2.55 -7.13 10.28
CA THR A 15 -3.53 -8.22 10.09
C THR A 15 -2.97 -9.37 9.25
N ALA A 16 -2.18 -9.08 8.21
CA ALA A 16 -1.50 -10.12 7.43
C ALA A 16 -0.46 -10.89 8.27
N CYS A 17 0.32 -10.18 9.10
CA CYS A 17 1.26 -10.79 10.03
C CYS A 17 0.53 -11.67 11.06
N ALA A 18 -0.57 -11.14 11.63
CA ALA A 18 -1.38 -11.85 12.63
C ALA A 18 -1.97 -13.14 12.05
N ALA A 19 -2.61 -13.07 10.88
CA ALA A 19 -3.18 -14.23 10.21
C ALA A 19 -2.10 -15.28 9.87
N THR A 20 -0.91 -14.84 9.43
CA THR A 20 0.22 -15.73 9.12
C THR A 20 0.71 -16.45 10.36
N LEU A 21 1.03 -15.72 11.41
CA LEU A 21 1.51 -16.29 12.68
C LEU A 21 0.49 -17.25 13.31
N HIS A 22 -0.77 -16.87 13.32
CA HIS A 22 -1.84 -17.69 13.86
C HIS A 22 -1.95 -19.05 13.12
N ARG A 23 -1.92 -19.02 11.77
CA ARG A 23 -1.92 -20.23 10.94
C ARG A 23 -0.69 -21.14 11.21
N LEU A 24 0.43 -20.54 11.59
CA LEU A 24 1.67 -21.23 11.91
C LEU A 24 1.72 -21.70 13.38
N GLY A 25 0.65 -21.47 14.17
CA GLY A 25 0.49 -21.98 15.53
C GLY A 25 1.15 -21.14 16.63
N HIS A 26 1.40 -19.86 16.38
CA HIS A 26 1.90 -18.90 17.36
C HIS A 26 0.76 -18.25 18.17
N GLU A 27 1.07 -17.80 19.40
CA GLU A 27 0.17 -16.99 20.21
C GLU A 27 0.28 -15.52 19.75
N VAL A 28 -0.81 -14.95 19.27
CA VAL A 28 -0.82 -13.61 18.68
C VAL A 28 -1.80 -12.70 19.42
N VAL A 29 -1.29 -11.53 19.82
CA VAL A 29 -2.11 -10.43 20.33
C VAL A 29 -1.87 -9.22 19.43
N VAL A 30 -2.95 -8.60 18.96
CA VAL A 30 -2.88 -7.37 18.16
C VAL A 30 -3.46 -6.22 18.98
N VAL A 31 -2.79 -5.06 18.96
CA VAL A 31 -3.30 -3.83 19.56
C VAL A 31 -3.33 -2.71 18.52
N ASP A 32 -4.36 -1.89 18.53
CA ASP A 32 -4.42 -0.66 17.73
C ASP A 32 -4.97 0.49 18.58
N LYS A 33 -4.40 1.67 18.42
CA LYS A 33 -4.87 2.89 19.07
C LYS A 33 -6.24 3.37 18.59
N ALA A 34 -6.63 2.98 17.40
CA ALA A 34 -7.92 3.32 16.80
C ALA A 34 -8.99 2.29 17.12
N THR A 35 -10.24 2.70 16.96
CA THR A 35 -11.41 1.81 16.90
C THR A 35 -11.84 1.73 15.44
N PHE A 36 -12.17 0.53 14.96
CA PHE A 36 -12.60 0.29 13.58
C PHE A 36 -14.13 0.32 13.45
N PRO A 37 -14.69 0.79 12.30
CA PRO A 37 -13.97 1.28 11.13
C PRO A 37 -13.31 2.64 11.34
N ARG A 38 -12.10 2.83 10.77
CA ARG A 38 -11.40 4.11 10.78
C ARG A 38 -10.89 4.46 9.39
N ASP A 39 -10.93 5.73 9.00
CA ASP A 39 -10.32 6.15 7.73
C ASP A 39 -8.79 6.23 7.83
N LYS A 40 -8.14 5.99 6.70
CA LYS A 40 -6.74 6.27 6.46
C LYS A 40 -6.56 6.85 5.07
N CYS A 41 -5.89 7.99 4.94
CA CYS A 41 -5.60 8.61 3.65
C CYS A 41 -4.88 7.62 2.71
N CYS A 42 -5.53 7.30 1.60
CA CYS A 42 -5.10 6.31 0.60
C CYS A 42 -5.87 6.55 -0.70
N GLY A 43 -5.35 6.09 -1.84
CA GLY A 43 -6.10 6.01 -3.10
C GLY A 43 -7.12 4.87 -3.13
N ASP A 44 -7.10 3.96 -2.14
CA ASP A 44 -7.99 2.81 -2.00
C ASP A 44 -7.82 1.74 -3.10
N GLY A 45 -6.87 1.93 -4.02
CA GLY A 45 -6.60 0.97 -5.10
C GLY A 45 -5.87 -0.27 -4.60
N LEU A 46 -6.26 -1.42 -5.11
CA LEU A 46 -5.63 -2.72 -4.89
C LEU A 46 -5.07 -3.24 -6.20
N THR A 47 -3.78 -3.54 -6.20
CA THR A 47 -3.09 -4.14 -7.35
C THR A 47 -3.36 -5.64 -7.43
N THR A 48 -3.05 -6.26 -8.57
CA THR A 48 -3.17 -7.71 -8.76
C THR A 48 -2.39 -8.49 -7.70
N ASN A 49 -1.21 -7.99 -7.33
CA ASN A 49 -0.39 -8.60 -6.28
C ASN A 49 -1.11 -8.54 -4.92
N ALA A 50 -1.60 -7.37 -4.53
CA ALA A 50 -2.35 -7.20 -3.27
C ALA A 50 -3.58 -8.12 -3.22
N LEU A 51 -4.33 -8.23 -4.32
CA LEU A 51 -5.49 -9.11 -4.43
C LEU A 51 -5.13 -10.59 -4.27
N ARG A 52 -4.04 -11.05 -4.90
CA ARG A 52 -3.57 -12.44 -4.75
C ARG A 52 -3.11 -12.77 -3.33
N ILE A 53 -2.49 -11.80 -2.65
CA ILE A 53 -2.10 -11.97 -1.26
C ILE A 53 -3.33 -12.08 -0.37
N LEU A 54 -4.33 -11.23 -0.55
CA LEU A 54 -5.60 -11.30 0.16
C LEU A 54 -6.31 -12.64 -0.07
N GLU A 55 -6.36 -13.12 -1.32
CA GLU A 55 -6.87 -14.46 -1.66
C GLU A 55 -6.08 -15.57 -0.93
N GLY A 56 -4.75 -15.48 -0.90
CA GLY A 56 -3.87 -16.40 -0.18
C GLY A 56 -4.07 -16.38 1.34
N LEU A 57 -4.51 -15.26 1.88
CA LEU A 57 -4.93 -15.12 3.27
C LEU A 57 -6.39 -15.62 3.51
N ASN A 58 -7.07 -16.13 2.49
CA ASN A 58 -8.48 -16.53 2.50
C ASN A 58 -9.43 -15.36 2.86
N PHE A 59 -9.06 -14.14 2.51
CA PHE A 59 -9.92 -12.98 2.69
C PHE A 59 -11.04 -12.99 1.64
N ASP A 60 -12.28 -12.78 2.08
CA ASP A 60 -13.45 -12.69 1.20
C ASP A 60 -13.74 -11.22 0.86
N PRO A 61 -13.63 -10.80 -0.41
CA PRO A 61 -13.94 -9.43 -0.84
C PRO A 61 -15.38 -8.97 -0.53
N SER A 62 -16.34 -9.88 -0.42
CA SER A 62 -17.74 -9.57 -0.10
C SER A 62 -17.94 -8.94 1.28
N ARG A 63 -16.90 -8.99 2.14
CA ARG A 63 -16.90 -8.30 3.44
C ARG A 63 -16.74 -6.79 3.33
N VAL A 64 -16.35 -6.28 2.17
CA VAL A 64 -16.19 -4.84 1.89
C VAL A 64 -17.37 -4.38 1.04
N ALA A 65 -18.27 -3.60 1.63
CA ALA A 65 -19.52 -3.19 0.97
C ALA A 65 -19.29 -2.43 -0.34
N ASP A 66 -18.32 -1.50 -0.34
CA ASP A 66 -17.97 -0.67 -1.49
C ASP A 66 -16.83 -1.25 -2.33
N TRP A 67 -16.68 -2.59 -2.35
CA TRP A 67 -15.70 -3.24 -3.20
C TRP A 67 -16.05 -3.07 -4.67
N GLN A 68 -15.17 -2.40 -5.42
CA GLN A 68 -15.37 -2.15 -6.84
C GLN A 68 -14.25 -2.80 -7.66
N THR A 69 -14.57 -3.80 -8.47
CA THR A 69 -13.62 -4.37 -9.44
C THR A 69 -13.46 -3.43 -10.63
N CYS A 70 -12.23 -3.18 -11.06
CA CYS A 70 -11.94 -2.33 -12.21
C CYS A 70 -11.49 -3.16 -13.40
N SER A 71 -12.08 -2.91 -14.59
CA SER A 71 -11.74 -3.55 -15.86
C SER A 71 -10.97 -2.64 -16.81
N ASP A 72 -11.10 -1.32 -16.64
CA ASP A 72 -10.57 -0.34 -17.58
C ASP A 72 -9.83 0.80 -16.87
N VAL A 73 -8.70 1.17 -17.47
CA VAL A 73 -7.87 2.30 -17.01
C VAL A 73 -7.68 3.27 -18.18
N GLU A 74 -7.97 4.55 -17.98
CA GLU A 74 -7.59 5.60 -18.91
C GLU A 74 -6.40 6.38 -18.34
N MET A 75 -5.31 6.43 -19.06
CA MET A 75 -4.18 7.31 -18.76
C MET A 75 -4.18 8.51 -19.68
N ARG A 76 -3.93 9.69 -19.12
CA ARG A 76 -3.77 10.92 -19.88
C ARG A 76 -2.42 11.56 -19.61
N SER A 77 -1.70 11.90 -20.67
CA SER A 77 -0.47 12.68 -20.57
C SER A 77 -0.76 14.18 -20.53
N PHE A 78 0.19 14.95 -20.00
CA PHE A 78 0.15 16.42 -20.04
C PHE A 78 0.11 17.02 -21.47
N SER A 79 0.43 16.23 -22.50
CA SER A 79 0.28 16.64 -23.90
C SER A 79 -1.12 16.41 -24.45
N GLY A 80 -2.06 15.91 -23.63
CA GLY A 80 -3.44 15.62 -24.02
C GLY A 80 -3.67 14.23 -24.64
N ARG A 81 -2.62 13.40 -24.82
CA ARG A 81 -2.76 12.02 -25.29
C ARG A 81 -3.51 11.19 -24.27
N LYS A 82 -4.57 10.52 -24.70
CA LYS A 82 -5.33 9.53 -23.93
C LYS A 82 -4.95 8.14 -24.38
N ILE A 83 -4.82 7.23 -23.44
CA ILE A 83 -4.44 5.83 -23.65
C ILE A 83 -5.39 4.96 -22.84
N ASP A 84 -6.22 4.19 -23.52
CA ASP A 84 -7.06 3.18 -22.89
C ASP A 84 -6.24 1.91 -22.66
N LEU A 85 -6.23 1.44 -21.43
CA LEU A 85 -5.47 0.31 -20.95
C LEU A 85 -6.43 -0.74 -20.36
N PRO A 86 -7.00 -1.62 -21.20
CA PRO A 86 -7.92 -2.64 -20.73
C PRO A 86 -7.18 -3.68 -19.89
N LEU A 87 -7.65 -3.90 -18.66
CA LEU A 87 -7.23 -5.01 -17.82
C LEU A 87 -7.75 -6.33 -18.43
N PRO A 88 -7.06 -7.47 -18.16
CA PRO A 88 -7.55 -8.74 -18.65
C PRO A 88 -8.95 -9.03 -18.12
N SER A 89 -9.87 -9.42 -19.01
CA SER A 89 -11.26 -9.72 -18.67
C SER A 89 -11.50 -11.20 -18.36
N ILE A 90 -10.47 -12.03 -18.46
CA ILE A 90 -10.57 -13.49 -18.30
C ILE A 90 -9.90 -13.91 -17.01
N GLY A 91 -10.66 -14.64 -16.17
CA GLY A 91 -10.11 -15.40 -15.06
C GLY A 91 -9.68 -14.57 -13.85
N GLY A 92 -10.61 -13.86 -13.22
CA GLY A 92 -10.40 -13.21 -11.93
C GLY A 92 -10.21 -11.70 -11.97
N GLN A 93 -9.86 -11.12 -10.82
CA GLN A 93 -9.71 -9.68 -10.63
C GLN A 93 -8.24 -9.26 -10.76
N PHE A 94 -7.99 -8.20 -11.52
CA PHE A 94 -6.64 -7.64 -11.73
C PHE A 94 -6.46 -6.28 -11.04
N ALA A 95 -7.53 -5.60 -10.73
CA ALA A 95 -7.56 -4.39 -9.93
C ALA A 95 -8.89 -4.27 -9.19
N ALA A 96 -8.87 -3.71 -8.01
CA ALA A 96 -10.08 -3.35 -7.27
C ALA A 96 -9.86 -2.05 -6.50
N ILE A 97 -10.95 -1.40 -6.13
CA ILE A 97 -10.96 -0.27 -5.20
C ILE A 97 -11.73 -0.73 -3.95
N ALA A 98 -11.14 -0.47 -2.80
CA ALA A 98 -11.72 -0.80 -1.50
C ALA A 98 -11.44 0.33 -0.52
N PRO A 99 -12.44 1.12 -0.10
CA PRO A 99 -12.26 2.20 0.86
C PRO A 99 -11.56 1.68 2.13
N ARG A 100 -10.47 2.35 2.53
CA ARG A 100 -9.63 1.90 3.64
C ARG A 100 -10.38 1.73 4.96
N ALA A 101 -11.41 2.54 5.22
CA ALA A 101 -12.24 2.36 6.40
C ALA A 101 -12.92 0.99 6.42
N GLN A 102 -13.43 0.54 5.28
CA GLN A 102 -14.11 -0.75 5.14
C GLN A 102 -13.12 -1.90 5.02
N LEU A 103 -12.07 -1.75 4.21
CA LEU A 103 -11.06 -2.80 4.02
C LEU A 103 -10.35 -3.14 5.32
N ASP A 104 -9.86 -2.11 6.04
CA ASP A 104 -9.12 -2.33 7.28
C ASP A 104 -10.02 -2.96 8.36
N HIS A 105 -11.29 -2.53 8.45
CA HIS A 105 -12.27 -3.14 9.34
C HIS A 105 -12.55 -4.60 8.97
N ALA A 106 -12.77 -4.90 7.70
CA ALA A 106 -13.01 -6.26 7.23
C ALA A 106 -11.81 -7.20 7.49
N LEU A 107 -10.58 -6.69 7.38
CA LEU A 107 -9.37 -7.44 7.73
C LEU A 107 -9.27 -7.71 9.24
N VAL A 108 -9.66 -6.76 10.08
CA VAL A 108 -9.74 -6.94 11.54
C VAL A 108 -10.77 -8.02 11.88
N GLU A 109 -11.98 -7.95 11.31
CA GLU A 109 -13.02 -8.96 11.52
C GLU A 109 -12.61 -10.34 11.00
N HIS A 110 -11.91 -10.39 9.85
CA HIS A 110 -11.35 -11.64 9.33
C HIS A 110 -10.36 -12.29 10.34
N CYS A 111 -9.50 -11.50 10.96
CA CYS A 111 -8.61 -12.00 12.01
C CYS A 111 -9.37 -12.45 13.26
N ARG A 112 -10.42 -11.75 13.67
CA ARG A 112 -11.29 -12.14 14.80
C ARG A 112 -12.00 -13.49 14.54
N ASP A 113 -12.51 -13.67 13.34
CA ASP A 113 -13.13 -14.94 12.93
C ASP A 113 -12.16 -16.13 12.96
N MET A 114 -10.85 -15.85 12.77
CA MET A 114 -9.79 -16.85 12.97
C MET A 114 -9.49 -17.14 14.45
N GLY A 115 -10.04 -16.37 15.39
CA GLY A 115 -9.77 -16.50 16.82
C GLY A 115 -8.61 -15.64 17.32
N ILE A 116 -8.12 -14.69 16.54
CA ILE A 116 -7.04 -13.80 16.94
C ILE A 116 -7.56 -12.69 17.85
N THR A 117 -6.90 -12.48 19.00
CA THR A 117 -7.24 -11.41 19.94
C THR A 117 -6.80 -10.07 19.41
N ILE A 118 -7.73 -9.14 19.21
CA ILE A 118 -7.46 -7.76 18.75
C ILE A 118 -8.08 -6.76 19.73
N HIS A 119 -7.24 -5.94 20.35
CA HIS A 119 -7.65 -4.87 21.24
C HIS A 119 -7.60 -3.52 20.52
N GLU A 120 -8.73 -2.87 20.39
CA GLU A 120 -8.90 -1.55 19.84
C GLU A 120 -8.87 -0.48 20.93
N GLY A 121 -8.54 0.77 20.59
CA GLY A 121 -8.41 1.85 21.55
C GLY A 121 -7.27 1.63 22.56
N CYS A 122 -6.24 0.86 22.16
CA CYS A 122 -5.12 0.45 22.99
C CYS A 122 -3.79 0.89 22.34
N ALA A 123 -3.32 2.08 22.70
CA ALA A 123 -2.10 2.64 22.15
C ALA A 123 -0.83 2.03 22.76
N PHE A 124 0.20 1.86 21.93
CA PHE A 124 1.54 1.60 22.43
C PHE A 124 2.06 2.81 23.21
N GLU A 125 2.58 2.60 24.41
CA GLU A 125 3.16 3.65 25.23
C GLU A 125 4.70 3.59 25.25
N SER A 126 5.27 2.45 25.62
CA SER A 126 6.75 2.30 25.74
C SER A 126 7.19 0.84 25.74
N ILE A 127 8.47 0.64 25.45
CA ILE A 127 9.18 -0.60 25.77
C ILE A 127 9.75 -0.42 27.16
N THR A 128 9.39 -1.32 28.10
CA THR A 128 9.81 -1.27 29.49
C THR A 128 11.01 -2.19 29.78
N HIS A 129 11.12 -3.29 29.03
CA HIS A 129 12.24 -4.22 29.10
C HIS A 129 12.52 -4.83 27.73
N HIS A 130 13.79 -5.03 27.40
CA HIS A 130 14.20 -5.63 26.13
C HIS A 130 15.58 -6.28 26.28
N ASP A 131 15.61 -7.61 26.36
CA ASP A 131 16.85 -8.40 26.49
C ASP A 131 16.86 -9.64 25.57
N THR A 132 17.76 -10.60 25.86
CA THR A 132 17.88 -11.85 25.09
C THR A 132 16.73 -12.81 25.32
N ASN A 133 15.95 -12.67 26.40
CA ASN A 133 14.92 -13.62 26.79
C ASN A 133 13.51 -13.19 26.38
N GLY A 134 13.28 -11.88 26.23
CA GLY A 134 11.98 -11.35 25.86
C GLY A 134 11.95 -9.85 25.73
N ILE A 135 10.76 -9.35 25.50
CA ILE A 135 10.47 -7.91 25.41
C ILE A 135 9.17 -7.60 26.16
N SER A 136 9.21 -6.59 27.03
CA SER A 136 8.03 -6.09 27.75
C SER A 136 7.62 -4.73 27.21
N VAL A 137 6.34 -4.60 26.93
CA VAL A 137 5.74 -3.42 26.28
C VAL A 137 4.58 -2.96 27.15
N ARG A 138 4.52 -1.67 27.43
CA ARG A 138 3.36 -1.03 28.05
C ARG A 138 2.39 -0.56 26.99
N VAL A 139 1.15 -1.00 27.13
CA VAL A 139 0.04 -0.70 26.23
C VAL A 139 -1.10 -0.07 27.05
N GLU A 140 -1.65 1.02 26.54
CA GLU A 140 -2.79 1.72 27.12
C GLU A 140 -3.94 0.74 27.37
N ASN A 141 -4.60 0.84 28.53
CA ASN A 141 -5.72 0.00 28.99
C ASN A 141 -5.41 -1.50 29.21
N LEU A 142 -4.21 -1.99 28.82
CA LEU A 142 -3.82 -3.40 28.99
C LEU A 142 -2.67 -3.57 30.00
N GLY A 143 -1.96 -2.48 30.33
CA GLY A 143 -0.79 -2.54 31.21
C GLY A 143 0.45 -3.08 30.50
N GLU A 144 1.26 -3.86 31.23
CA GLU A 144 2.51 -4.41 30.72
C GLU A 144 2.31 -5.83 30.18
N LEU A 145 2.72 -6.02 28.92
CA LEU A 145 2.68 -7.33 28.22
C LEU A 145 4.11 -7.78 27.95
N THR A 146 4.44 -9.00 28.37
CA THR A 146 5.73 -9.64 28.07
C THR A 146 5.53 -10.68 26.98
N VAL A 147 6.36 -10.59 25.91
CA VAL A 147 6.27 -11.40 24.72
C VAL A 147 7.65 -11.80 24.19
N ASP A 148 7.70 -12.76 23.28
CA ASP A 148 8.95 -13.16 22.62
C ASP A 148 9.36 -12.16 21.54
N TYR A 149 8.40 -11.63 20.78
CA TYR A 149 8.62 -10.67 19.70
C TYR A 149 7.56 -9.58 19.67
N VAL A 150 7.97 -8.41 19.22
CA VAL A 150 7.07 -7.30 18.86
C VAL A 150 7.15 -7.06 17.35
N VAL A 151 6.02 -6.96 16.69
CA VAL A 151 5.92 -6.55 15.28
C VAL A 151 5.28 -5.17 15.22
N ALA A 152 6.07 -4.18 14.82
CA ALA A 152 5.63 -2.79 14.68
C ALA A 152 5.00 -2.56 13.30
N ALA A 153 3.66 -2.59 13.26
CA ALA A 153 2.79 -2.28 12.13
C ALA A 153 2.14 -0.90 12.28
N ASP A 154 2.78 -0.02 13.02
CA ASP A 154 2.27 1.24 13.58
C ASP A 154 2.41 2.45 12.64
N GLY A 155 2.73 2.17 11.36
CA GLY A 155 2.66 3.13 10.27
C GLY A 155 3.84 4.09 10.18
N MET A 156 3.68 5.12 9.35
CA MET A 156 4.72 6.10 9.01
C MET A 156 5.39 6.74 10.24
N TRP A 157 4.60 7.08 11.27
CA TRP A 157 5.08 7.81 12.45
C TRP A 157 5.59 6.91 13.57
N SER A 158 5.57 5.63 13.40
CA SER A 158 5.97 4.54 14.30
C SER A 158 6.45 4.98 15.71
N PRO A 159 5.58 4.99 16.72
CA PRO A 159 5.97 5.24 18.10
C PRO A 159 6.96 4.18 18.63
N VAL A 160 6.87 2.94 18.15
CA VAL A 160 7.83 1.88 18.48
C VAL A 160 9.24 2.24 17.99
N ARG A 161 9.36 2.70 16.74
CA ARG A 161 10.64 3.15 16.18
C ARG A 161 11.20 4.31 16.98
N LYS A 162 10.35 5.24 17.37
CA LYS A 162 10.73 6.40 18.19
C LYS A 162 11.21 5.97 19.57
N SER A 163 10.52 5.03 20.23
CA SER A 163 10.90 4.50 21.56
C SER A 163 12.28 3.84 21.55
N LEU A 164 12.67 3.23 20.42
CA LEU A 164 13.99 2.61 20.22
C LEU A 164 15.09 3.59 19.77
N GLY A 165 14.78 4.89 19.64
CA GLY A 165 15.75 5.90 19.16
C GLY A 165 16.12 5.75 17.67
N LEU A 166 15.32 5.04 16.88
CA LEU A 166 15.58 4.72 15.47
C LEU A 166 14.84 5.67 14.50
N SER A 167 14.15 6.68 15.01
CA SER A 167 13.47 7.68 14.17
C SER A 167 14.47 8.63 13.53
N THR A 168 14.31 8.89 12.24
CA THR A 168 15.07 9.94 11.56
C THR A 168 14.42 11.30 11.84
N GLN A 169 15.17 12.20 12.45
CA GLN A 169 14.68 13.55 12.76
C GLN A 169 14.28 14.29 11.46
N GLY A 170 13.09 14.88 11.45
CA GLY A 170 12.57 15.65 10.32
C GLY A 170 12.14 14.81 9.11
N TYR A 171 12.15 13.48 9.20
CA TYR A 171 11.69 12.62 8.12
C TYR A 171 10.17 12.74 7.93
N LEU A 172 9.76 13.10 6.73
CA LEU A 172 8.37 13.34 6.33
C LEU A 172 7.95 12.50 5.10
N GLY A 173 8.65 11.40 4.82
CA GLY A 173 8.42 10.59 3.62
C GLY A 173 9.05 11.17 2.36
N GLU A 174 9.19 10.33 1.35
CA GLU A 174 9.69 10.70 0.01
C GLU A 174 8.60 11.37 -0.82
N TRP A 175 7.33 11.01 -0.57
CA TRP A 175 6.18 11.52 -1.31
C TRP A 175 5.15 12.14 -0.40
N HIS A 176 4.32 13.03 -0.98
CA HIS A 176 3.11 13.56 -0.38
C HIS A 176 1.91 13.24 -1.27
N ALA A 177 0.84 12.76 -0.66
CA ALA A 177 -0.43 12.58 -1.33
C ALA A 177 -1.52 13.46 -0.70
N PHE A 178 -2.42 13.97 -1.54
CA PHE A 178 -3.69 14.56 -1.15
C PHE A 178 -4.81 13.67 -1.71
N ARG A 179 -5.85 13.46 -0.91
CA ARG A 179 -7.01 12.67 -1.30
C ARG A 179 -8.29 13.24 -0.72
N GLN A 180 -9.38 13.12 -1.47
CA GLN A 180 -10.74 13.42 -1.04
C GLN A 180 -11.72 12.49 -1.76
N TYR A 181 -12.79 12.10 -1.08
CA TYR A 181 -13.93 11.51 -1.78
C TYR A 181 -14.73 12.61 -2.45
N ILE A 182 -15.22 12.33 -3.65
CA ILE A 182 -16.02 13.23 -4.45
C ILE A 182 -17.30 12.49 -4.87
N GLY A 183 -18.43 13.02 -4.49
CA GLY A 183 -19.75 12.52 -4.85
C GLY A 183 -20.38 13.26 -6.03
N ASN A 184 -21.57 12.79 -6.43
CA ASN A 184 -22.33 13.34 -7.56
C ASN A 184 -21.51 13.40 -8.86
N VAL A 185 -20.68 12.39 -9.07
CA VAL A 185 -19.83 12.25 -10.24
C VAL A 185 -20.62 11.60 -11.37
N HIS A 186 -20.43 12.07 -12.59
CA HIS A 186 -21.10 11.58 -13.78
C HIS A 186 -20.13 11.29 -14.91
N GLY A 187 -20.52 10.44 -15.86
CA GLY A 187 -19.72 10.12 -17.02
C GLY A 187 -18.66 9.05 -16.75
N SER A 188 -17.52 9.14 -17.42
CA SER A 188 -16.49 8.07 -17.41
C SER A 188 -15.79 7.86 -16.07
N ALA A 189 -15.89 8.80 -15.13
CA ALA A 189 -15.33 8.65 -13.80
C ALA A 189 -15.96 7.49 -12.99
N ASN A 190 -17.22 7.14 -13.29
CA ASN A 190 -17.94 6.03 -12.65
C ASN A 190 -17.60 4.66 -13.29
N GLU A 191 -17.00 4.67 -14.48
CA GLU A 191 -16.80 3.47 -15.29
C GLU A 191 -15.35 3.01 -15.30
N LYS A 192 -14.42 3.98 -15.25
CA LYS A 192 -13.00 3.75 -15.47
C LYS A 192 -12.17 4.33 -14.34
N LEU A 193 -11.03 3.73 -14.15
CA LEU A 193 -9.95 4.27 -13.36
C LEU A 193 -9.18 5.29 -14.22
N HIS A 194 -9.11 6.55 -13.78
CA HIS A 194 -8.40 7.61 -14.49
C HIS A 194 -7.08 7.97 -13.82
N ILE A 195 -6.03 8.13 -14.63
CA ILE A 195 -4.69 8.56 -14.19
C ILE A 195 -4.25 9.71 -15.09
N TRP A 196 -3.85 10.84 -14.49
CA TRP A 196 -3.34 12.02 -15.18
C TRP A 196 -1.89 12.27 -14.83
N PHE A 197 -1.02 12.18 -15.83
CA PHE A 197 0.37 12.64 -15.73
C PHE A 197 0.42 14.11 -16.13
N GLU A 198 0.33 14.98 -15.16
CA GLU A 198 0.41 16.43 -15.34
C GLU A 198 1.86 16.89 -15.21
N LYS A 199 2.26 17.92 -15.97
CA LYS A 199 3.66 18.37 -16.01
C LYS A 199 4.19 18.82 -14.65
N ASP A 200 3.35 19.46 -13.85
CA ASP A 200 3.67 19.97 -12.51
C ASP A 200 3.61 18.89 -11.42
N LEU A 201 3.01 17.74 -11.71
CA LEU A 201 3.01 16.58 -10.81
C LEU A 201 4.22 15.68 -11.00
N LEU A 202 4.83 15.64 -12.20
CA LEU A 202 5.88 14.68 -12.53
C LEU A 202 6.98 14.60 -11.45
N PRO A 203 7.44 13.40 -11.14
CA PRO A 203 7.11 12.08 -11.67
C PRO A 203 5.80 11.48 -11.11
N GLY A 204 5.09 12.22 -10.27
CA GLY A 204 3.81 11.84 -9.71
C GLY A 204 2.64 11.99 -10.70
N TYR A 205 1.45 11.76 -10.20
CA TYR A 205 0.23 11.75 -11.00
C TYR A 205 -1.00 12.10 -10.14
N ALA A 206 -2.09 12.49 -10.80
CA ALA A 206 -3.42 12.55 -10.20
C ALA A 206 -4.24 11.33 -10.61
N TRP A 207 -5.22 10.97 -9.78
CA TRP A 207 -6.10 9.82 -10.01
C TRP A 207 -7.56 10.14 -9.72
N SER A 208 -8.45 9.38 -10.36
CA SER A 208 -9.85 9.24 -9.99
C SER A 208 -10.21 7.77 -10.05
N PHE A 209 -10.53 7.18 -8.91
CA PHE A 209 -10.85 5.77 -8.78
C PHE A 209 -12.33 5.62 -8.45
N PRO A 210 -13.09 4.89 -9.27
CA PRO A 210 -14.53 4.76 -9.13
C PRO A 210 -14.92 4.05 -7.84
N LEU A 211 -15.99 4.52 -7.23
CA LEU A 211 -16.67 3.92 -6.10
C LEU A 211 -18.16 3.79 -6.41
N PRO A 212 -18.91 2.95 -5.69
CA PRO A 212 -20.36 2.92 -5.79
C PRO A 212 -21.01 4.29 -5.56
N ASP A 213 -22.28 4.41 -5.94
CA ASP A 213 -23.15 5.58 -5.68
C ASP A 213 -22.65 6.91 -6.30
N ASN A 214 -22.09 6.83 -7.51
CA ASN A 214 -21.55 7.99 -8.23
C ASN A 214 -20.50 8.76 -7.43
N ARG A 215 -19.61 8.04 -6.79
CA ARG A 215 -18.50 8.55 -6.00
C ARG A 215 -17.17 8.15 -6.61
N VAL A 216 -16.15 8.92 -6.31
CA VAL A 216 -14.76 8.57 -6.62
C VAL A 216 -13.83 8.89 -5.45
N ASN A 217 -12.76 8.14 -5.34
CA ASN A 217 -11.57 8.57 -4.62
C ASN A 217 -10.71 9.38 -5.58
N PHE A 218 -10.68 10.69 -5.41
CA PHE A 218 -9.84 11.60 -6.21
C PHE A 218 -8.63 12.06 -5.40
N GLY A 219 -7.46 12.11 -6.04
CA GLY A 219 -6.27 12.56 -5.38
C GLY A 219 -5.09 12.81 -6.31
N PHE A 220 -3.98 13.21 -5.72
CA PHE A 220 -2.70 13.28 -6.40
C PHE A 220 -1.55 12.96 -5.44
N GLY A 221 -0.44 12.45 -6.00
CA GLY A 221 0.81 12.27 -5.30
C GLY A 221 1.95 13.03 -5.98
N ILE A 222 2.80 13.68 -5.20
CA ILE A 222 4.01 14.34 -5.71
C ILE A 222 5.24 13.98 -4.88
N LEU A 223 6.38 13.96 -5.55
CA LEU A 223 7.67 13.83 -4.87
C LEU A 223 7.89 15.04 -3.96
N ARG A 224 8.30 14.79 -2.73
CA ARG A 224 8.62 15.84 -1.77
C ARG A 224 9.92 16.52 -2.17
N THR A 225 9.86 17.85 -2.29
CA THR A 225 11.00 18.73 -2.55
C THR A 225 10.86 19.98 -1.69
N SER A 226 11.94 20.74 -1.51
CA SER A 226 11.93 21.93 -0.65
C SER A 226 11.03 23.07 -1.13
N ASP A 227 10.75 23.13 -2.42
CA ASP A 227 9.88 24.12 -3.06
C ASP A 227 8.38 23.73 -3.03
N ARG A 228 8.06 22.45 -2.77
CA ARG A 228 6.68 21.94 -2.72
C ARG A 228 6.12 21.98 -1.29
N SER A 229 5.85 23.19 -0.81
CA SER A 229 5.27 23.44 0.51
C SER A 229 3.81 22.97 0.64
N THR A 230 3.29 22.91 1.86
CA THR A 230 1.86 22.62 2.12
C THR A 230 0.94 23.65 1.42
N ARG A 231 1.35 24.92 1.32
CA ARG A 231 0.60 25.94 0.58
C ARG A 231 0.55 25.59 -0.90
N TYR A 232 1.70 25.26 -1.51
CA TYR A 232 1.77 24.78 -2.90
C TYR A 232 0.81 23.61 -3.16
N MET A 233 0.79 22.62 -2.26
CA MET A 233 -0.10 21.47 -2.36
C MET A 233 -1.59 21.85 -2.33
N ASN A 234 -1.97 22.78 -1.46
CA ASN A 234 -3.35 23.28 -1.37
C ASN A 234 -3.76 24.07 -2.63
N ASP A 235 -2.86 24.88 -3.17
CA ASP A 235 -3.14 25.65 -4.39
C ASP A 235 -3.24 24.70 -5.60
N LEU A 236 -2.37 23.71 -5.69
CA LEU A 236 -2.40 22.66 -6.71
C LEU A 236 -3.68 21.82 -6.64
N TRP A 237 -4.16 21.49 -5.43
CA TRP A 237 -5.43 20.79 -5.23
C TRP A 237 -6.61 21.54 -5.86
N ARG A 238 -6.72 22.84 -5.60
CA ARG A 238 -7.78 23.68 -6.14
C ARG A 238 -7.66 23.81 -7.67
N ASP A 239 -6.46 23.99 -8.17
CA ASP A 239 -6.20 24.09 -9.60
C ASP A 239 -6.59 22.80 -10.33
N LEU A 240 -6.19 21.63 -9.83
CA LEU A 240 -6.52 20.34 -10.44
C LEU A 240 -8.04 20.17 -10.63
N LEU A 241 -8.84 20.49 -9.62
CA LEU A 241 -10.30 20.38 -9.68
C LEU A 241 -10.96 21.35 -10.68
N THR A 242 -10.23 22.36 -11.18
CA THR A 242 -10.72 23.31 -12.18
C THR A 242 -10.21 23.03 -13.60
N ARG A 243 -9.30 22.06 -13.77
CA ARG A 243 -8.76 21.72 -15.10
C ARG A 243 -9.84 21.12 -15.99
N PRO A 244 -10.07 21.68 -17.20
CA PRO A 244 -11.21 21.28 -18.05
C PRO A 244 -11.28 19.78 -18.33
N HIS A 245 -10.14 19.11 -18.50
CA HIS A 245 -10.09 17.68 -18.78
C HIS A 245 -10.36 16.81 -17.55
N ILE A 246 -10.14 17.31 -16.34
CA ILE A 246 -10.50 16.65 -15.08
C ILE A 246 -11.99 16.87 -14.80
N THR A 247 -12.45 18.12 -14.92
CA THR A 247 -13.89 18.47 -14.77
C THR A 247 -14.75 17.71 -15.77
N ALA A 248 -14.31 17.54 -17.03
CA ALA A 248 -15.02 16.75 -18.03
C ALA A 248 -15.18 15.27 -17.66
N VAL A 249 -14.27 14.72 -16.86
CA VAL A 249 -14.34 13.33 -16.36
C VAL A 249 -15.23 13.24 -15.13
N LEU A 250 -15.10 14.18 -14.17
CA LEU A 250 -15.87 14.19 -12.93
C LEU A 250 -17.33 14.62 -13.14
N GLY A 251 -17.61 15.40 -14.16
CA GLY A 251 -18.91 16.06 -14.40
C GLY A 251 -18.92 17.50 -13.85
N GLU A 252 -19.88 18.33 -14.33
CA GLU A 252 -19.93 19.75 -13.96
C GLU A 252 -20.44 20.01 -12.54
N HIS A 253 -21.11 19.03 -11.93
CA HIS A 253 -21.81 19.17 -10.65
C HIS A 253 -21.26 18.25 -9.57
N PHE A 254 -20.00 17.81 -9.68
CA PHE A 254 -19.37 17.00 -8.66
C PHE A 254 -19.30 17.74 -7.31
N VAL A 255 -19.42 17.01 -6.21
CA VAL A 255 -19.43 17.55 -4.86
C VAL A 255 -18.31 16.90 -4.05
N PRO A 256 -17.27 17.66 -3.65
CA PRO A 256 -16.28 17.14 -2.70
C PRO A 256 -16.96 16.81 -1.37
N GLU A 257 -16.74 15.58 -0.89
CA GLU A 257 -17.19 15.15 0.43
C GLU A 257 -16.11 15.52 1.46
N ASP A 258 -16.50 15.95 2.62
CA ASP A 258 -15.62 16.31 3.74
C ASP A 258 -14.43 17.23 3.35
N ARG A 259 -13.38 17.19 4.15
CA ARG A 259 -12.13 17.88 3.89
C ARG A 259 -11.13 16.93 3.22
N HIS A 260 -10.38 17.43 2.24
CA HIS A 260 -9.25 16.67 1.70
C HIS A 260 -8.22 16.35 2.80
N THR A 261 -7.66 15.16 2.75
CA THR A 261 -6.63 14.69 3.67
C THR A 261 -5.27 14.61 2.97
N ALA A 262 -4.23 14.95 3.72
CA ALA A 262 -2.84 14.87 3.26
C ALA A 262 -2.09 13.80 4.05
N TRP A 263 -1.24 13.03 3.36
CA TRP A 263 -0.43 12.01 4.01
C TRP A 263 0.97 11.90 3.41
N PRO A 264 2.01 11.83 4.26
CA PRO A 264 3.35 11.51 3.81
C PRO A 264 3.47 10.02 3.50
N ILE A 265 4.16 9.70 2.39
CA ILE A 265 4.36 8.32 1.95
C ILE A 265 5.84 7.95 2.11
N PRO A 266 6.15 6.95 2.97
CA PRO A 266 7.52 6.49 3.20
C PRO A 266 7.90 5.43 2.18
N ALA A 267 8.87 5.74 1.30
CA ALA A 267 9.26 4.89 0.17
C ALA A 267 10.79 4.73 0.07
N ARG A 268 11.44 4.25 1.16
CA ARG A 268 12.90 4.07 1.22
C ARG A 268 13.32 2.74 1.86
N ILE A 269 12.69 1.65 1.50
CA ILE A 269 12.96 0.31 2.04
C ILE A 269 14.44 -0.10 1.97
N HIS A 270 15.20 0.44 1.00
CA HIS A 270 16.63 0.16 0.81
C HIS A 270 17.51 0.68 1.95
N ASP A 271 17.10 1.76 2.65
CA ASP A 271 17.83 2.39 3.74
C ASP A 271 17.12 2.25 5.10
N ALA A 272 15.94 1.65 5.12
CA ALA A 272 15.15 1.56 6.34
C ALA A 272 15.73 0.53 7.31
N VAL A 273 15.76 0.86 8.59
CA VAL A 273 16.01 -0.12 9.66
C VAL A 273 14.83 -1.08 9.73
N ARG A 274 15.07 -2.36 9.49
CA ARG A 274 14.02 -3.40 9.36
C ARG A 274 13.68 -4.06 10.68
N SER A 275 14.63 -4.07 11.61
CA SER A 275 14.48 -4.73 12.89
C SER A 275 15.45 -4.19 13.94
N SER A 276 15.16 -4.42 15.22
CA SER A 276 16.03 -4.10 16.33
C SER A 276 15.78 -5.08 17.49
N GLY A 277 16.77 -5.91 17.83
CA GLY A 277 16.61 -6.93 18.86
C GLY A 277 15.46 -7.90 18.53
N ARG A 278 14.40 -7.86 19.33
CA ARG A 278 13.18 -8.67 19.15
C ARG A 278 12.03 -7.91 18.48
N VAL A 279 12.33 -6.78 17.88
CA VAL A 279 11.33 -5.94 17.20
C VAL A 279 11.55 -6.01 15.69
N LEU A 280 10.48 -6.29 14.92
CA LEU A 280 10.43 -6.21 13.46
C LEU A 280 9.53 -5.05 13.06
N PHE A 281 9.92 -4.28 12.03
CA PHE A 281 9.11 -3.20 11.46
C PHE A 281 8.50 -3.65 10.14
N ILE A 282 7.20 -3.42 9.91
CA ILE A 282 6.47 -3.83 8.72
C ILE A 282 5.62 -2.69 8.14
N GLY A 283 5.22 -2.79 6.88
CA GLY A 283 4.42 -1.79 6.18
C GLY A 283 5.10 -0.43 6.12
N ASP A 284 4.35 0.65 6.39
CA ASP A 284 4.88 2.01 6.41
C ASP A 284 5.96 2.21 7.49
N ALA A 285 5.93 1.42 8.58
CA ALA A 285 6.95 1.50 9.62
C ALA A 285 8.33 1.05 9.11
N VAL A 286 8.43 0.24 8.06
CA VAL A 286 9.66 -0.14 7.37
C VAL A 286 9.85 0.60 6.05
N CYS A 287 9.02 1.61 5.76
CA CYS A 287 9.08 2.41 4.53
C CYS A 287 8.94 1.57 3.24
N ALA A 288 8.03 0.60 3.22
CA ALA A 288 7.92 -0.40 2.17
C ALA A 288 7.17 0.07 0.91
N THR A 289 6.55 1.24 0.92
CA THR A 289 5.76 1.75 -0.22
C THR A 289 6.60 1.82 -1.50
N ASP A 290 6.01 1.44 -2.64
CA ASP A 290 6.66 1.57 -3.94
C ASP A 290 6.84 3.04 -4.34
N THR A 291 8.04 3.39 -4.77
CA THR A 291 8.40 4.80 -5.07
C THR A 291 7.94 5.27 -6.45
N LEU A 292 7.41 4.41 -7.31
CA LEU A 292 6.91 4.79 -8.64
C LEU A 292 5.40 5.01 -8.64
N THR A 293 4.66 4.08 -8.04
CA THR A 293 3.19 4.08 -8.06
C THR A 293 2.57 4.59 -6.77
N GLY A 294 3.33 4.66 -5.68
CA GLY A 294 2.78 4.93 -4.35
C GLY A 294 1.97 3.76 -3.77
N GLU A 295 2.05 2.56 -4.40
CA GLU A 295 1.42 1.35 -3.86
C GLU A 295 2.06 0.97 -2.53
N GLY A 296 1.22 0.74 -1.54
CA GLY A 296 1.68 0.42 -0.19
C GLY A 296 0.88 -0.70 0.48
N ILE A 297 -0.31 -1.05 -0.04
CA ILE A 297 -1.15 -2.10 0.58
C ILE A 297 -0.54 -3.47 0.29
N GLY A 298 -0.15 -3.75 -0.95
CA GLY A 298 0.51 -4.99 -1.34
C GLY A 298 1.81 -5.21 -0.55
N GLN A 299 2.68 -4.20 -0.51
CA GLN A 299 3.93 -4.23 0.24
C GLN A 299 3.72 -4.36 1.77
N ALA A 300 2.65 -3.74 2.28
CA ALA A 300 2.27 -3.90 3.68
C ALA A 300 1.90 -5.35 4.00
N LEU A 301 1.07 -5.98 3.16
CA LEU A 301 0.71 -7.39 3.29
C LEU A 301 1.94 -8.30 3.19
N GLU A 302 2.80 -8.09 2.19
CA GLU A 302 4.03 -8.88 1.96
C GLU A 302 4.99 -8.80 3.15
N THR A 303 5.24 -7.60 3.66
CA THR A 303 6.13 -7.42 4.81
C THR A 303 5.58 -8.05 6.08
N GLY A 304 4.24 -8.02 6.24
CA GLY A 304 3.54 -8.70 7.34
C GLY A 304 3.71 -10.21 7.29
N ILE A 305 3.50 -10.82 6.13
CA ILE A 305 3.69 -12.26 5.91
C ILE A 305 5.15 -12.64 6.14
N ALA A 306 6.09 -11.89 5.55
CA ALA A 306 7.52 -12.15 5.67
C ALA A 306 8.01 -12.10 7.13
N ALA A 307 7.46 -11.19 7.95
CA ALA A 307 7.79 -11.12 9.38
C ALA A 307 7.24 -12.34 10.15
N GLY A 308 5.99 -12.73 9.87
CA GLY A 308 5.38 -13.92 10.47
C GLY A 308 6.13 -15.20 10.14
N GLU A 309 6.50 -15.40 8.87
CA GLU A 309 7.30 -16.53 8.41
C GLU A 309 8.70 -16.55 9.05
N ALA A 310 9.39 -15.41 9.12
CA ALA A 310 10.72 -15.33 9.73
C ALA A 310 10.69 -15.71 11.21
N ILE A 311 9.68 -15.30 11.97
CA ILE A 311 9.49 -15.70 13.36
C ILE A 311 9.26 -17.21 13.48
N HIS A 312 8.53 -17.80 12.53
CA HIS A 312 8.25 -19.24 12.53
C HIS A 312 9.48 -20.10 12.17
N GLU A 313 10.23 -19.69 11.16
CA GLU A 313 11.34 -20.46 10.58
C GLU A 313 12.59 -20.50 11.47
N CYS A 314 12.70 -19.56 12.43
CA CYS A 314 13.93 -19.36 13.20
C CYS A 314 13.74 -19.57 14.71
N ASN A 315 14.83 -19.97 15.37
CA ASN A 315 14.82 -20.23 16.81
C ASN A 315 15.47 -19.11 17.64
N THR A 316 16.27 -18.24 17.05
CA THR A 316 16.92 -17.12 17.74
C THR A 316 16.49 -15.77 17.15
N ALA A 317 16.50 -14.75 17.99
CA ALA A 317 16.16 -13.40 17.53
C ALA A 317 17.15 -12.86 16.47
N ALA A 318 18.39 -13.33 16.47
CA ALA A 318 19.37 -12.97 15.44
C ALA A 318 18.96 -13.57 14.08
N ASP A 319 18.68 -14.88 14.04
CA ASP A 319 18.26 -15.56 12.82
C ASP A 319 16.93 -15.00 12.27
N VAL A 320 15.98 -14.66 13.15
CA VAL A 320 14.72 -14.00 12.75
C VAL A 320 14.99 -12.69 12.02
N ARG A 321 15.87 -11.83 12.56
CA ARG A 321 16.22 -10.55 11.92
C ARG A 321 16.90 -10.74 10.57
N ASP A 322 17.83 -11.67 10.48
CA ASP A 322 18.58 -11.95 9.27
C ASP A 322 17.65 -12.54 8.19
N THR A 323 16.84 -13.53 8.57
CA THR A 323 15.84 -14.15 7.68
C THR A 323 14.82 -13.13 7.20
N TYR A 324 14.28 -12.30 8.10
CA TYR A 324 13.36 -11.22 7.70
C TYR A 324 14.01 -10.25 6.72
N SER A 325 15.25 -9.83 6.99
CA SER A 325 15.98 -8.92 6.10
C SER A 325 16.21 -9.55 4.72
N HIS A 326 16.55 -10.82 4.64
CA HIS A 326 16.70 -11.55 3.39
C HIS A 326 15.39 -11.69 2.62
N LYS A 327 14.27 -11.97 3.33
CA LYS A 327 12.94 -12.01 2.71
C LYS A 327 12.58 -10.64 2.09
N ILE A 328 12.77 -9.55 2.82
CA ILE A 328 12.55 -8.18 2.31
C ILE A 328 13.41 -7.88 1.08
N ASP A 329 14.70 -8.25 1.11
CA ASP A 329 15.60 -8.05 -0.05
C ASP A 329 15.10 -8.81 -1.28
N SER A 330 14.67 -10.05 -1.10
CA SER A 330 14.19 -10.89 -2.19
C SER A 330 12.85 -10.44 -2.77
N LEU A 331 11.95 -9.96 -1.91
CA LEU A 331 10.61 -9.53 -2.30
C LEU A 331 10.60 -8.13 -2.93
N LEU A 332 11.24 -7.15 -2.27
CA LEU A 332 11.00 -5.74 -2.57
C LEU A 332 12.19 -4.98 -3.15
N LEU A 333 13.44 -5.36 -2.82
CA LEU A 333 14.58 -4.47 -3.08
C LEU A 333 14.87 -4.27 -4.58
N ALA A 334 14.74 -5.33 -5.39
CA ALA A 334 14.96 -5.21 -6.83
C ALA A 334 13.90 -4.32 -7.50
N ASP A 335 12.64 -4.50 -7.10
CA ASP A 335 11.51 -3.72 -7.61
C ASP A 335 11.62 -2.25 -7.17
N HIS A 336 11.96 -2.00 -5.91
CA HIS A 336 12.19 -0.67 -5.39
C HIS A 336 13.32 0.07 -6.13
N ARG A 337 14.44 -0.60 -6.42
CA ARG A 337 15.55 -0.01 -7.19
C ARG A 337 15.11 0.36 -8.61
N MET A 338 14.38 -0.54 -9.28
CA MET A 338 13.86 -0.25 -10.61
C MET A 338 12.85 0.90 -10.59
N SER A 339 11.90 0.88 -9.66
CA SER A 339 10.93 1.96 -9.45
C SER A 339 11.61 3.31 -9.19
N SER A 340 12.69 3.32 -8.40
CA SER A 340 13.47 4.53 -8.11
C SER A 340 14.16 5.11 -9.37
N VAL A 341 14.70 4.24 -10.23
CA VAL A 341 15.32 4.67 -11.50
C VAL A 341 14.24 5.23 -12.43
N LEU A 342 13.12 4.53 -12.60
CA LEU A 342 12.01 4.97 -13.44
C LEU A 342 11.39 6.27 -12.94
N SER A 343 11.18 6.41 -11.65
CA SER A 343 10.69 7.65 -11.04
C SER A 343 11.58 8.84 -11.34
N ARG A 344 12.94 8.68 -11.21
CA ARG A 344 13.90 9.72 -11.60
C ARG A 344 13.84 10.05 -13.10
N MET A 345 13.70 9.07 -13.96
CA MET A 345 13.58 9.28 -15.40
C MET A 345 12.31 10.06 -15.75
N LEU A 346 11.19 9.71 -15.10
CA LEU A 346 9.88 10.35 -15.33
C LEU A 346 9.80 11.80 -14.81
N THR A 347 10.75 12.29 -14.04
CA THR A 347 10.86 13.74 -13.72
C THR A 347 11.07 14.59 -14.97
N TYR A 348 11.62 14.00 -16.04
CA TYR A 348 11.84 14.70 -17.30
C TYR A 348 10.62 14.57 -18.23
N PRO A 349 9.94 15.69 -18.57
CA PRO A 349 8.72 15.65 -19.39
C PRO A 349 8.90 14.97 -20.75
N VAL A 350 10.09 15.09 -21.35
CA VAL A 350 10.40 14.43 -22.63
C VAL A 350 10.38 12.91 -22.47
N VAL A 351 10.98 12.38 -21.41
CA VAL A 351 11.02 10.93 -21.11
C VAL A 351 9.62 10.43 -20.80
N ALA A 352 8.85 11.13 -19.96
CA ALA A 352 7.47 10.77 -19.67
C ALA A 352 6.63 10.67 -20.94
N ARG A 353 6.78 11.64 -21.87
CA ARG A 353 6.09 11.61 -23.18
C ARG A 353 6.51 10.41 -24.03
N MET A 354 7.82 10.12 -24.08
CA MET A 354 8.33 8.97 -24.86
C MET A 354 7.82 7.63 -24.30
N VAL A 355 7.83 7.46 -22.98
CA VAL A 355 7.32 6.25 -22.32
C VAL A 355 5.83 6.06 -22.65
N LEU A 356 5.01 7.09 -22.48
CA LEU A 356 3.59 7.02 -22.79
C LEU A 356 3.31 6.78 -24.29
N ALA A 357 4.16 7.33 -25.18
CA ALA A 357 4.05 7.04 -26.62
C ALA A 357 4.41 5.59 -26.94
N LEU A 358 5.40 5.01 -26.26
CA LEU A 358 5.77 3.61 -26.41
C LEU A 358 4.66 2.68 -25.93
N VAL A 359 4.07 2.97 -24.79
CA VAL A 359 2.92 2.21 -24.25
C VAL A 359 1.76 2.20 -25.23
N ASP A 360 1.52 3.32 -25.91
CA ASP A 360 0.41 3.49 -26.86
C ASP A 360 0.68 2.96 -28.28
N THR A 361 1.78 2.26 -28.50
CA THR A 361 2.18 1.78 -29.86
C THR A 361 1.21 0.74 -30.43
N ASN A 362 0.76 -0.20 -29.63
CA ASN A 362 -0.16 -1.27 -30.04
C ASN A 362 -0.89 -1.91 -28.85
N ASN A 363 -1.85 -2.81 -29.13
CA ASN A 363 -2.63 -3.48 -28.11
C ASN A 363 -1.80 -4.39 -27.18
N TRP A 364 -0.71 -4.98 -27.66
CA TRP A 364 0.16 -5.83 -26.86
C TRP A 364 0.91 -4.99 -25.82
N THR A 365 1.46 -3.84 -26.22
CA THR A 365 2.15 -2.92 -25.28
C THR A 365 1.19 -2.39 -24.21
N ARG A 366 -0.02 -1.99 -24.58
CA ARG A 366 -1.04 -1.51 -23.63
C ARG A 366 -1.42 -2.59 -22.60
N LYS A 367 -1.76 -3.80 -23.07
CA LYS A 367 -2.12 -4.93 -22.19
C LYS A 367 -1.00 -5.31 -21.22
N ASN A 368 0.24 -5.39 -21.71
CA ASN A 368 1.34 -5.80 -20.83
C ASN A 368 1.78 -4.68 -19.91
N PHE A 369 1.67 -3.43 -20.33
CA PHE A 369 1.97 -2.29 -19.48
C PHE A 369 0.97 -2.18 -18.31
N VAL A 370 -0.33 -2.33 -18.54
CA VAL A 370 -1.31 -2.27 -17.46
C VAL A 370 -1.13 -3.42 -16.46
N ARG A 371 -0.83 -4.63 -16.93
CA ARG A 371 -0.50 -5.76 -16.05
C ARG A 371 0.73 -5.44 -15.18
N TRP A 372 1.78 -4.93 -15.79
CA TRP A 372 2.98 -4.54 -15.09
C TRP A 372 2.72 -3.39 -14.10
N MET A 373 1.90 -2.40 -14.47
CA MET A 373 1.54 -1.27 -13.61
C MET A 373 0.76 -1.72 -12.37
N PHE A 374 -0.12 -2.72 -12.51
CA PHE A 374 -0.89 -3.31 -11.41
C PHE A 374 -0.18 -4.48 -10.71
N GLU A 375 1.13 -4.60 -10.87
CA GLU A 375 1.97 -5.61 -10.18
C GLU A 375 1.49 -7.06 -10.39
N ASP A 376 0.90 -7.34 -11.56
CA ASP A 376 0.61 -8.72 -11.97
C ASP A 376 1.90 -9.53 -12.10
N GLU A 377 2.98 -8.84 -12.48
CA GLU A 377 4.35 -9.34 -12.48
C GLU A 377 5.26 -8.38 -11.68
N ALA A 378 6.30 -8.92 -11.06
CA ALA A 378 7.28 -8.12 -10.34
C ALA A 378 7.88 -7.04 -11.25
N ARG A 379 8.05 -5.81 -10.76
CA ARG A 379 8.52 -4.69 -11.58
C ARG A 379 9.87 -4.93 -12.22
N ALA A 380 10.80 -5.51 -11.47
CA ALA A 380 12.13 -5.84 -11.94
C ALA A 380 12.24 -7.22 -12.59
N VAL A 381 11.13 -7.84 -12.97
CA VAL A 381 11.10 -9.21 -13.51
C VAL A 381 12.05 -9.43 -14.68
N VAL A 382 12.21 -8.44 -15.56
CA VAL A 382 13.14 -8.51 -16.70
C VAL A 382 14.60 -8.66 -16.24
N PHE A 383 14.96 -8.10 -15.10
CA PHE A 383 16.31 -8.14 -14.52
C PHE A 383 16.47 -9.19 -13.42
N THR A 384 15.42 -9.93 -13.10
CA THR A 384 15.42 -10.96 -12.05
C THR A 384 15.02 -12.33 -12.59
N PRO A 385 15.89 -13.04 -13.34
CA PRO A 385 15.56 -14.33 -13.97
C PRO A 385 15.04 -15.40 -12.99
N ARG A 386 15.41 -15.30 -11.71
CA ARG A 386 14.91 -16.22 -10.66
C ARG A 386 13.40 -16.11 -10.41
N ARG A 387 12.77 -14.99 -10.81
CA ARG A 387 11.34 -14.75 -10.71
C ARG A 387 10.56 -15.16 -11.98
N TRP A 388 11.24 -15.63 -13.01
CA TRP A 388 10.59 -16.08 -14.24
C TRP A 388 9.82 -17.38 -13.99
N HIS A 389 8.60 -17.44 -14.50
CA HIS A 389 7.75 -18.60 -14.39
C HIS A 389 7.01 -18.86 -15.73
N ARG A 390 6.46 -20.07 -15.89
CA ARG A 390 5.83 -20.49 -17.15
C ARG A 390 4.57 -19.70 -17.54
N GLN A 391 3.93 -19.07 -16.55
CA GLN A 391 2.70 -18.27 -16.75
C GLN A 391 2.98 -16.78 -16.83
N PHE A 392 4.21 -16.37 -17.17
CA PHE A 392 4.59 -14.96 -17.30
C PHE A 392 3.61 -14.21 -18.22
N LEU A 393 3.00 -13.12 -17.72
CA LEU A 393 1.96 -12.32 -18.38
C LEU A 393 0.70 -13.12 -18.83
N ALA A 394 0.55 -14.37 -18.37
CA ALA A 394 -0.60 -15.22 -18.67
C ALA A 394 -1.31 -15.73 -17.39
N ARG A 395 -0.80 -15.35 -16.22
CA ARG A 395 -1.37 -15.76 -14.94
C ARG A 395 -2.79 -15.18 -14.77
N PRO A 396 -3.77 -15.96 -14.24
CA PRO A 396 -5.10 -15.44 -13.95
C PRO A 396 -5.04 -14.39 -12.84
N GLY A 397 -6.03 -13.52 -12.79
CA GLY A 397 -6.24 -12.59 -11.68
C GLY A 397 -6.58 -13.33 -10.38
N ALA A 398 -6.66 -12.58 -9.29
CA ALA A 398 -7.12 -13.11 -8.01
C ALA A 398 -8.62 -13.43 -8.05
N TYR A 399 -9.08 -14.29 -7.14
CA TYR A 399 -10.49 -14.66 -7.00
C TYR A 399 -11.11 -15.20 -8.31
N SER A 400 -10.30 -15.89 -9.10
CA SER A 400 -10.80 -16.59 -10.28
C SER A 400 -11.62 -17.81 -9.82
N ALA A 401 -12.80 -18.02 -10.42
CA ALA A 401 -13.53 -19.27 -10.22
C ALA A 401 -12.64 -20.45 -10.57
N LYS A 402 -12.45 -21.36 -9.62
CA LYS A 402 -11.68 -22.60 -9.80
C LYS A 402 -12.45 -23.58 -10.67
#